data_230396867ef63840ce8b05ac572b3ae2
#
_entry.id   230396867ef63840ce8b05ac572b3ae2
#
_cell.length_a   1.000
_cell.length_b   1.000
_cell.length_c   1.000
_cell.angle_alpha   90.00
_cell.angle_beta   90.00
_cell.angle_gamma   90.00
#
_symmetry.space_group_name_H-M   'P 1'
#
loop_
_entity.id
_entity.type
_entity.pdbx_description
1 polymer ?
#
loop_
_entity_poly.entity_id
_entity_poly.type
_entity_poly.pdbx_seq_one_letter_code
_entity_poly.pdbx_strand_id
1 'polypeptide(L)'
;LAADLLSAEQVMKAVKGCEVVYLTAGLHYNIKTWQDQWPKLMQNVINACKENNSKLVFFDNVYMYGKVVGPMTEETPFNPCSRKGEVRAKIATMLLDEVTKGSLTALIARSADFYGPETQNSYLNMMVFENLKKGKSAQLMISKSTKHSFTYTPDAGKTTALLGNTPSAYNQTWHLPTDMSNLTGEQIVTIAAKELGVKPKISVLPKLMIQMAGLFSPVIKETIEMLYQYDSDYIFDSSKFERAFKFEKVVYADGIRNSVKS
;
A
#
# COMPACT_ATOMS: atom_id res chain seq x y z
N LEU A 1 15.19 20.44 2.08
CA LEU A 1 14.33 21.21 2.97
C LEU A 1 13.46 20.27 3.77
N ALA A 2 13.53 20.30 5.10
CA ALA A 2 12.58 19.61 5.97
C ALA A 2 11.29 20.45 6.05
N ALA A 3 10.12 19.81 5.98
CA ALA A 3 8.83 20.48 6.04
C ALA A 3 7.81 19.61 6.79
N ASP A 4 7.03 20.23 7.67
CA ASP A 4 5.86 19.61 8.28
C ASP A 4 4.68 19.68 7.31
N LEU A 5 4.15 18.53 6.89
CA LEU A 5 3.02 18.46 5.96
C LEU A 5 1.70 18.98 6.56
N LEU A 6 1.62 19.15 7.89
CA LEU A 6 0.47 19.77 8.57
C LEU A 6 0.53 21.29 8.58
N SER A 7 1.67 21.89 8.21
CA SER A 7 1.85 23.33 8.06
C SER A 7 1.71 23.74 6.60
N ALA A 8 0.62 24.44 6.25
CA ALA A 8 0.37 24.92 4.90
C ALA A 8 1.52 25.78 4.35
N GLU A 9 2.09 26.65 5.21
CA GLU A 9 3.22 27.53 4.85
C GLU A 9 4.47 26.72 4.47
N GLN A 10 4.81 25.70 5.29
CA GLN A 10 5.99 24.86 5.02
C GLN A 10 5.82 24.01 3.78
N VAL A 11 4.62 23.48 3.55
CA VAL A 11 4.30 22.72 2.31
C VAL A 11 4.39 23.63 1.10
N MET A 12 3.82 24.83 1.15
CA MET A 12 3.90 25.82 0.08
C MET A 12 5.36 26.15 -0.28
N LYS A 13 6.18 26.36 0.74
CA LYS A 13 7.62 26.64 0.55
C LYS A 13 8.36 25.43 -0.04
N ALA A 14 8.01 24.21 0.37
CA ALA A 14 8.65 22.99 -0.12
C ALA A 14 8.29 22.68 -1.57
N VAL A 15 7.06 22.97 -2.00
CA VAL A 15 6.56 22.73 -3.37
C VAL A 15 7.00 23.79 -4.36
N LYS A 16 7.37 24.99 -3.89
CA LYS A 16 7.74 26.12 -4.76
C LYS A 16 8.85 25.73 -5.73
N GLY A 17 8.56 25.90 -7.03
CA GLY A 17 9.50 25.61 -8.12
C GLY A 17 9.63 24.13 -8.49
N CYS A 18 8.84 23.25 -7.91
CA CYS A 18 8.79 21.84 -8.28
C CYS A 18 7.81 21.64 -9.46
N GLU A 19 8.25 20.92 -10.49
CA GLU A 19 7.37 20.50 -11.60
C GLU A 19 6.43 19.38 -11.19
N VAL A 20 6.94 18.41 -10.42
CA VAL A 20 6.23 17.23 -9.94
C VAL A 20 6.44 17.05 -8.45
N VAL A 21 5.38 16.83 -7.72
CA VAL A 21 5.37 16.53 -6.29
C VAL A 21 4.95 15.08 -6.10
N TYR A 22 5.76 14.29 -5.40
CA TYR A 22 5.45 12.91 -5.03
C TYR A 22 5.04 12.86 -3.56
N LEU A 23 3.77 12.65 -3.31
CA LEU A 23 3.25 12.45 -1.95
C LEU A 23 3.31 10.97 -1.58
N THR A 24 4.40 10.57 -0.91
CA THR A 24 4.67 9.20 -0.43
C THR A 24 4.68 9.10 1.09
N ALA A 25 4.14 10.12 1.76
CA ALA A 25 4.13 10.19 3.22
C ALA A 25 3.34 9.02 3.83
N GLY A 26 3.84 8.52 4.97
CA GLY A 26 3.13 7.62 5.86
C GLY A 26 2.95 8.29 7.23
N LEU A 27 1.76 8.15 7.81
CA LEU A 27 1.49 8.59 9.19
C LEU A 27 1.57 7.41 10.15
N HIS A 28 1.79 7.72 11.43
CA HIS A 28 1.72 6.71 12.48
C HIS A 28 0.41 5.92 12.37
N TYR A 29 0.48 4.57 12.45
CA TYR A 29 -0.64 3.67 12.19
C TYR A 29 -1.62 3.67 13.36
N ASN A 30 -2.36 4.78 13.48
CA ASN A 30 -3.37 5.02 14.51
C ASN A 30 -4.56 5.74 13.88
N ILE A 31 -5.77 5.26 14.12
CA ILE A 31 -6.98 5.80 13.46
C ILE A 31 -7.24 7.26 13.80
N LYS A 32 -7.02 7.67 15.05
CA LYS A 32 -7.22 9.06 15.45
C LYS A 32 -6.25 9.99 14.72
N THR A 33 -4.97 9.61 14.65
CA THR A 33 -3.96 10.33 13.87
C THR A 33 -4.37 10.42 12.40
N TRP A 34 -4.87 9.34 11.82
CA TRP A 34 -5.28 9.32 10.42
C TRP A 34 -6.48 10.24 10.15
N GLN A 35 -7.51 10.19 10.99
CA GLN A 35 -8.70 11.04 10.86
C GLN A 35 -8.37 12.54 11.00
N ASP A 36 -7.48 12.88 11.92
CA ASP A 36 -7.12 14.25 12.21
C ASP A 36 -6.14 14.84 11.18
N GLN A 37 -5.17 14.04 10.71
CA GLN A 37 -4.03 14.57 9.97
C GLN A 37 -4.12 14.36 8.46
N TRP A 38 -4.58 13.19 7.95
CA TRP A 38 -4.61 12.91 6.52
C TRP A 38 -5.40 13.94 5.70
N PRO A 39 -6.63 14.33 6.09
CA PRO A 39 -7.38 15.32 5.31
C PRO A 39 -6.68 16.68 5.25
N LYS A 40 -6.10 17.12 6.37
CA LYS A 40 -5.37 18.38 6.45
C LYS A 40 -4.09 18.34 5.59
N LEU A 41 -3.31 17.26 5.70
CA LEU A 41 -2.10 17.05 4.92
C LEU A 41 -2.41 17.05 3.41
N MET A 42 -3.41 16.28 2.99
CA MET A 42 -3.83 16.22 1.58
C MET A 42 -4.26 17.59 1.06
N GLN A 43 -5.06 18.33 1.83
CA GLN A 43 -5.49 19.68 1.44
C GLN A 43 -4.31 20.65 1.29
N ASN A 44 -3.34 20.60 2.21
CA ASN A 44 -2.14 21.45 2.13
C ASN A 44 -1.34 21.15 0.85
N VAL A 45 -1.15 19.87 0.52
CA VAL A 45 -0.40 19.46 -0.68
C VAL A 45 -1.16 19.83 -1.95
N ILE A 46 -2.47 19.60 -2.02
CA ILE A 46 -3.33 20.00 -3.14
C ILE A 46 -3.21 21.50 -3.38
N ASN A 47 -3.39 22.31 -2.33
CA ASN A 47 -3.35 23.77 -2.44
C ASN A 47 -1.97 24.26 -2.92
N ALA A 48 -0.90 23.69 -2.38
CA ALA A 48 0.46 24.05 -2.77
C ALA A 48 0.77 23.67 -4.23
N CYS A 49 0.30 22.52 -4.69
CA CYS A 49 0.47 22.11 -6.09
C CYS A 49 -0.32 23.02 -7.05
N LYS A 50 -1.56 23.38 -6.69
CA LYS A 50 -2.38 24.30 -7.49
C LYS A 50 -1.74 25.68 -7.61
N GLU A 51 -1.28 26.25 -6.51
CA GLU A 51 -0.66 27.59 -6.48
C GLU A 51 0.63 27.65 -7.29
N ASN A 52 1.40 26.56 -7.32
CA ASN A 52 2.69 26.49 -8.03
C ASN A 52 2.59 25.85 -9.42
N ASN A 53 1.39 25.50 -9.92
CA ASN A 53 1.18 24.75 -11.15
C ASN A 53 1.99 23.43 -11.20
N SER A 54 2.21 22.81 -10.05
CA SER A 54 2.93 21.53 -9.92
C SER A 54 1.97 20.37 -10.16
N LYS A 55 2.45 19.32 -10.82
CA LYS A 55 1.72 18.05 -10.93
C LYS A 55 1.86 17.27 -9.62
N LEU A 56 0.83 16.48 -9.27
CA LEU A 56 0.85 15.66 -8.05
C LEU A 56 0.76 14.17 -8.37
N VAL A 57 1.70 13.40 -7.86
CA VAL A 57 1.69 11.93 -7.82
C VAL A 57 1.39 11.51 -6.39
N PHE A 58 0.21 10.96 -6.14
CA PHE A 58 -0.18 10.46 -4.83
C PHE A 58 0.02 8.96 -4.76
N PHE A 59 0.91 8.51 -3.86
CA PHE A 59 1.15 7.11 -3.58
C PHE A 59 0.14 6.61 -2.55
N ASP A 60 -0.72 5.68 -2.95
CA ASP A 60 -1.89 5.23 -2.17
C ASP A 60 -1.90 3.72 -1.95
N ASN A 61 -2.75 3.25 -1.05
CA ASN A 61 -3.05 1.84 -0.80
C ASN A 61 -4.43 1.46 -1.34
N VAL A 62 -4.97 0.32 -0.90
CA VAL A 62 -6.24 -0.26 -1.39
C VAL A 62 -7.36 -0.27 -0.33
N TYR A 63 -7.18 0.35 0.82
CA TYR A 63 -8.13 0.25 1.94
C TYR A 63 -9.49 0.89 1.63
N MET A 64 -9.55 1.86 0.71
CA MET A 64 -10.81 2.48 0.29
C MET A 64 -11.74 1.54 -0.46
N TYR A 65 -11.23 0.46 -1.05
CA TYR A 65 -12.07 -0.51 -1.72
C TYR A 65 -12.87 -1.38 -0.75
N GLY A 66 -12.37 -1.57 0.49
CA GLY A 66 -12.99 -2.44 1.48
C GLY A 66 -12.91 -3.92 1.07
N LYS A 67 -13.97 -4.66 1.36
CA LYS A 67 -14.07 -6.08 1.02
C LYS A 67 -14.65 -6.24 -0.39
N VAL A 68 -13.84 -6.72 -1.32
CA VAL A 68 -14.21 -6.89 -2.73
C VAL A 68 -14.37 -8.37 -3.04
N VAL A 69 -15.38 -8.71 -3.84
CA VAL A 69 -15.54 -10.05 -4.42
C VAL A 69 -14.87 -10.07 -5.78
N GLY A 70 -13.83 -10.88 -5.95
CA GLY A 70 -13.00 -10.91 -7.13
C GLY A 70 -11.81 -9.92 -7.11
N PRO A 71 -11.14 -9.70 -8.24
CA PRO A 71 -9.99 -8.80 -8.31
C PRO A 71 -10.37 -7.33 -8.14
N MET A 72 -9.57 -6.59 -7.36
CA MET A 72 -9.63 -5.12 -7.29
C MET A 72 -8.97 -4.55 -8.54
N THR A 73 -9.66 -3.69 -9.26
CA THR A 73 -9.18 -2.91 -10.39
C THR A 73 -9.26 -1.41 -10.08
N GLU A 74 -8.73 -0.56 -10.94
CA GLU A 74 -8.85 0.90 -10.82
C GLU A 74 -10.30 1.39 -10.89
N GLU A 75 -11.20 0.59 -11.50
CA GLU A 75 -12.64 0.86 -11.62
C GLU A 75 -13.45 0.35 -10.42
N THR A 76 -12.82 -0.38 -9.49
CA THR A 76 -13.49 -0.87 -8.28
C THR A 76 -14.02 0.32 -7.46
N PRO A 77 -15.32 0.39 -7.15
CA PRO A 77 -15.88 1.50 -6.39
C PRO A 77 -15.33 1.54 -4.96
N PHE A 78 -15.21 2.74 -4.40
CA PHE A 78 -14.86 2.91 -2.99
C PHE A 78 -16.03 2.45 -2.11
N ASN A 79 -15.77 1.40 -1.33
CA ASN A 79 -16.73 0.85 -0.38
C ASN A 79 -16.02 0.42 0.91
N PRO A 80 -15.41 1.37 1.64
CA PRO A 80 -14.60 1.07 2.81
C PRO A 80 -15.43 0.39 3.91
N CYS A 81 -14.87 -0.65 4.50
CA CYS A 81 -15.47 -1.37 5.64
C CYS A 81 -14.64 -1.20 6.92
N SER A 82 -13.72 -0.23 6.94
CA SER A 82 -12.90 0.14 8.07
C SER A 82 -12.75 1.66 8.15
N ARG A 83 -12.54 2.20 9.35
CA ARG A 83 -12.33 3.65 9.55
C ARG A 83 -11.08 4.18 8.82
N LYS A 84 -10.01 3.35 8.76
CA LYS A 84 -8.81 3.69 7.96
C LYS A 84 -9.15 3.72 6.47
N GLY A 85 -9.97 2.79 6.00
CA GLY A 85 -10.48 2.80 4.64
C GLY A 85 -11.31 4.04 4.31
N GLU A 86 -12.16 4.50 5.24
CA GLU A 86 -12.93 5.75 5.08
C GLU A 86 -12.03 6.97 4.93
N VAL A 87 -10.95 7.05 5.74
CA VAL A 87 -9.97 8.13 5.61
C VAL A 87 -9.28 8.09 4.25
N ARG A 88 -8.87 6.90 3.78
CA ARG A 88 -8.23 6.75 2.45
C ARG A 88 -9.19 7.09 1.32
N ALA A 89 -10.45 6.66 1.40
CA ALA A 89 -11.49 7.06 0.45
C ALA A 89 -11.66 8.58 0.40
N LYS A 90 -11.76 9.23 1.57
CA LYS A 90 -11.90 10.70 1.67
C LYS A 90 -10.76 11.44 0.97
N ILE A 91 -9.50 11.09 1.27
CA ILE A 91 -8.37 11.84 0.69
C ILE A 91 -8.15 11.53 -0.79
N ALA A 92 -8.45 10.31 -1.25
CA ALA A 92 -8.43 9.99 -2.68
C ALA A 92 -9.53 10.77 -3.43
N THR A 93 -10.74 10.86 -2.87
CA THR A 93 -11.85 11.66 -3.43
C THR A 93 -11.47 13.14 -3.49
N MET A 94 -10.90 13.71 -2.42
CA MET A 94 -10.43 15.11 -2.44
C MET A 94 -9.50 15.41 -3.63
N LEU A 95 -8.58 14.49 -3.92
CA LEU A 95 -7.67 14.64 -5.05
C LEU A 95 -8.39 14.49 -6.40
N LEU A 96 -9.22 13.45 -6.56
CA LEU A 96 -9.92 13.16 -7.80
C LEU A 96 -10.94 14.24 -8.15
N ASP A 97 -11.57 14.87 -7.16
CA ASP A 97 -12.47 16.01 -7.36
C ASP A 97 -11.75 17.21 -7.99
N GLU A 98 -10.52 17.50 -7.55
CA GLU A 98 -9.72 18.59 -8.13
C GLU A 98 -9.24 18.26 -9.55
N VAL A 99 -8.92 17.00 -9.81
CA VAL A 99 -8.62 16.51 -11.17
C VAL A 99 -9.85 16.66 -12.09
N THR A 100 -11.01 16.23 -11.61
CA THR A 100 -12.27 16.31 -12.39
C THR A 100 -12.68 17.75 -12.70
N LYS A 101 -12.43 18.69 -11.77
CA LYS A 101 -12.64 20.14 -11.99
C LYS A 101 -11.61 20.75 -12.96
N GLY A 102 -10.57 20.00 -13.34
CA GLY A 102 -9.46 20.54 -14.14
C GLY A 102 -8.57 21.54 -13.40
N SER A 103 -8.67 21.61 -12.08
CA SER A 103 -7.92 22.57 -11.24
C SER A 103 -6.57 22.05 -10.78
N LEU A 104 -6.32 20.74 -10.94
CA LEU A 104 -5.07 20.08 -10.60
C LEU A 104 -4.76 18.96 -11.60
N THR A 105 -3.54 18.88 -12.09
CA THR A 105 -3.04 17.74 -12.85
C THR A 105 -2.42 16.74 -11.85
N ALA A 106 -3.06 15.60 -11.67
CA ALA A 106 -2.57 14.61 -10.70
C ALA A 106 -2.84 13.17 -11.16
N LEU A 107 -2.15 12.23 -10.52
CA LEU A 107 -2.45 10.80 -10.64
C LEU A 107 -2.37 10.12 -9.26
N ILE A 108 -3.05 8.99 -9.14
CA ILE A 108 -2.92 8.10 -7.99
C ILE A 108 -2.14 6.86 -8.41
N ALA A 109 -1.01 6.60 -7.76
CA ALA A 109 -0.23 5.37 -7.87
C ALA A 109 -0.60 4.45 -6.70
N ARG A 110 -1.42 3.44 -6.95
CA ARG A 110 -2.02 2.59 -5.91
C ARG A 110 -1.32 1.25 -5.82
N SER A 111 -1.09 0.78 -4.62
CA SER A 111 -0.35 -0.45 -4.33
C SER A 111 -1.14 -1.36 -3.41
N ALA A 112 -0.99 -2.68 -3.60
CA ALA A 112 -1.37 -3.67 -2.60
C ALA A 112 -0.45 -3.57 -1.36
N ASP A 113 -0.61 -4.47 -0.40
CA ASP A 113 0.29 -4.55 0.74
C ASP A 113 1.74 -4.77 0.27
N PHE A 114 2.71 -4.26 1.04
CA PHE A 114 4.11 -4.24 0.62
C PHE A 114 4.92 -5.43 1.11
N TYR A 115 5.89 -5.81 0.31
CA TYR A 115 7.04 -6.61 0.75
C TYR A 115 8.28 -6.19 -0.06
N GLY A 116 9.46 -6.47 0.47
CA GLY A 116 10.70 -6.13 -0.23
C GLY A 116 11.88 -6.03 0.72
N PRO A 117 13.09 -5.83 0.17
CA PRO A 117 14.28 -5.55 0.98
C PRO A 117 14.05 -4.33 1.87
N GLU A 118 14.53 -4.39 3.11
CA GLU A 118 14.50 -3.27 4.08
C GLU A 118 13.11 -2.68 4.37
N THR A 119 12.01 -3.36 3.98
CA THR A 119 10.64 -2.90 4.21
C THR A 119 10.20 -3.24 5.64
N GLN A 120 10.60 -2.40 6.59
CA GLN A 120 10.43 -2.65 8.04
C GLN A 120 8.98 -2.84 8.49
N ASN A 121 8.03 -2.13 7.86
CA ASN A 121 6.60 -2.16 8.23
C ASN A 121 5.79 -3.16 7.38
N SER A 122 6.46 -4.06 6.65
CA SER A 122 5.80 -5.10 5.87
C SER A 122 5.31 -6.23 6.75
N TYR A 123 4.04 -6.62 6.57
CA TYR A 123 3.49 -7.82 7.19
C TYR A 123 4.32 -9.07 6.87
N LEU A 124 4.66 -9.30 5.60
CA LEU A 124 5.46 -10.46 5.21
C LEU A 124 6.85 -10.44 5.82
N ASN A 125 7.54 -9.27 5.82
CA ASN A 125 8.86 -9.17 6.40
C ASN A 125 8.82 -9.48 7.90
N MET A 126 7.92 -8.85 8.65
CA MET A 126 7.85 -8.97 10.11
C MET A 126 7.35 -10.33 10.58
N MET A 127 6.27 -10.84 9.97
CA MET A 127 5.52 -11.99 10.50
C MET A 127 5.93 -13.31 9.83
N VAL A 128 6.48 -13.24 8.62
CA VAL A 128 6.88 -14.43 7.85
C VAL A 128 8.40 -14.54 7.80
N PHE A 129 9.07 -13.60 7.14
CA PHE A 129 10.50 -13.74 6.82
C PHE A 129 11.37 -13.69 8.06
N GLU A 130 11.18 -12.72 8.94
CA GLU A 130 11.94 -12.59 10.18
C GLU A 130 11.70 -13.75 11.15
N ASN A 131 10.50 -14.30 11.19
CA ASN A 131 10.24 -15.48 12.02
C ASN A 131 10.96 -16.72 11.48
N LEU A 132 10.91 -16.93 10.16
CA LEU A 132 11.63 -18.05 9.53
C LEU A 132 13.15 -17.93 9.69
N LYS A 133 13.74 -16.73 9.52
CA LYS A 133 15.16 -16.45 9.78
C LYS A 133 15.57 -16.83 11.20
N LYS A 134 14.70 -16.62 12.18
CA LYS A 134 14.90 -16.95 13.59
C LYS A 134 14.55 -18.41 13.95
N GLY A 135 14.26 -19.28 12.97
CA GLY A 135 13.85 -20.68 13.17
C GLY A 135 12.46 -20.84 13.79
N LYS A 136 11.67 -19.76 13.87
CA LYS A 136 10.30 -19.74 14.38
C LYS A 136 9.29 -20.04 13.26
N SER A 137 8.04 -20.32 13.65
CA SER A 137 6.94 -20.45 12.69
C SER A 137 6.58 -19.11 12.08
N ALA A 138 6.43 -19.04 10.75
CA ALA A 138 5.78 -17.94 10.07
C ALA A 138 4.36 -17.78 10.62
N GLN A 139 3.96 -16.53 10.92
CA GLN A 139 2.64 -16.24 11.47
C GLN A 139 1.74 -15.69 10.39
N LEU A 140 0.66 -16.39 10.11
CA LEU A 140 -0.36 -15.96 9.15
C LEU A 140 -1.64 -15.57 9.87
N MET A 141 -2.23 -14.44 9.48
CA MET A 141 -3.48 -13.96 10.05
C MET A 141 -4.67 -14.71 9.43
N ILE A 142 -5.56 -15.24 10.27
CA ILE A 142 -6.87 -15.84 9.97
C ILE A 142 -6.79 -17.11 9.11
N SER A 143 -6.09 -17.08 7.97
CA SER A 143 -6.05 -18.18 7.01
C SER A 143 -4.68 -18.33 6.39
N LYS A 144 -4.30 -19.56 6.06
CA LYS A 144 -3.10 -19.86 5.26
C LYS A 144 -3.44 -20.16 3.80
N SER A 145 -4.71 -20.35 3.48
CA SER A 145 -5.21 -20.78 2.16
C SER A 145 -5.88 -19.65 1.37
N THR A 146 -6.14 -18.49 1.96
CA THR A 146 -6.59 -17.30 1.23
C THR A 146 -5.44 -16.72 0.41
N LYS A 147 -5.79 -16.24 -0.78
CA LYS A 147 -4.87 -15.53 -1.66
C LYS A 147 -4.76 -14.08 -1.22
N HIS A 148 -3.57 -13.53 -1.23
CA HIS A 148 -3.34 -12.13 -0.87
C HIS A 148 -2.24 -11.54 -1.73
N SER A 149 -2.53 -10.43 -2.41
CA SER A 149 -1.57 -9.76 -3.27
C SER A 149 -0.65 -8.85 -2.45
N PHE A 150 0.64 -8.91 -2.80
CA PHE A 150 1.68 -8.06 -2.22
C PHE A 150 2.51 -7.43 -3.33
N THR A 151 2.70 -6.13 -3.27
CA THR A 151 3.51 -5.38 -4.23
C THR A 151 4.96 -5.31 -3.77
N TYR A 152 5.90 -5.60 -4.66
CA TYR A 152 7.33 -5.50 -4.40
C TYR A 152 7.76 -4.04 -4.35
N THR A 153 8.30 -3.58 -3.22
CA THR A 153 8.60 -2.15 -2.97
C THR A 153 9.57 -1.52 -3.96
N PRO A 154 10.65 -2.19 -4.44
CA PRO A 154 11.50 -1.60 -5.47
C PRO A 154 10.78 -1.35 -6.80
N ASP A 155 9.86 -2.24 -7.20
CA ASP A 155 9.06 -2.02 -8.41
C ASP A 155 8.04 -0.89 -8.21
N ALA A 156 7.41 -0.82 -7.03
CA ALA A 156 6.52 0.28 -6.68
C ALA A 156 7.24 1.63 -6.80
N GLY A 157 8.45 1.75 -6.30
CA GLY A 157 9.25 2.98 -6.39
C GLY A 157 9.58 3.35 -7.84
N LYS A 158 10.12 2.40 -8.62
CA LYS A 158 10.48 2.61 -10.03
C LYS A 158 9.27 3.02 -10.88
N THR A 159 8.14 2.34 -10.68
CA THR A 159 6.94 2.57 -11.49
C THR A 159 6.18 3.82 -11.07
N THR A 160 6.22 4.21 -9.81
CA THR A 160 5.75 5.52 -9.36
C THR A 160 6.53 6.66 -10.03
N ALA A 161 7.86 6.53 -10.12
CA ALA A 161 8.70 7.49 -10.83
C ALA A 161 8.41 7.49 -12.35
N LEU A 162 8.22 6.32 -12.96
CA LEU A 162 7.83 6.18 -14.37
C LEU A 162 6.52 6.91 -14.66
N LEU A 163 5.49 6.69 -13.83
CA LEU A 163 4.19 7.37 -13.97
C LEU A 163 4.33 8.89 -13.88
N GLY A 164 5.06 9.39 -12.88
CA GLY A 164 5.26 10.84 -12.70
C GLY A 164 6.01 11.52 -13.86
N ASN A 165 6.85 10.78 -14.58
CA ASN A 165 7.59 11.24 -15.75
C ASN A 165 6.85 11.01 -17.08
N THR A 166 5.64 10.43 -17.05
CA THR A 166 4.84 10.14 -18.26
C THR A 166 3.64 11.07 -18.34
N PRO A 167 3.62 12.07 -19.25
CA PRO A 167 2.51 13.02 -19.35
C PRO A 167 1.14 12.38 -19.54
N SER A 168 1.04 11.31 -20.30
CA SER A 168 -0.23 10.59 -20.56
C SER A 168 -0.72 9.76 -19.36
N ALA A 169 0.07 9.61 -18.29
CA ALA A 169 -0.32 8.87 -17.09
C ALA A 169 -1.16 9.70 -16.12
N TYR A 170 -1.20 11.02 -16.29
CA TYR A 170 -1.93 11.91 -15.38
C TYR A 170 -3.44 11.86 -15.55
N ASN A 171 -4.14 12.40 -14.57
CA ASN A 171 -5.59 12.51 -14.45
C ASN A 171 -6.32 11.16 -14.38
N GLN A 172 -5.66 10.15 -13.83
CA GLN A 172 -6.22 8.83 -13.63
C GLN A 172 -5.54 8.08 -12.46
N THR A 173 -6.12 6.95 -12.09
CA THR A 173 -5.56 6.02 -11.11
C THR A 173 -4.84 4.88 -11.84
N TRP A 174 -3.72 4.46 -11.27
CA TRP A 174 -2.93 3.31 -11.71
C TRP A 174 -2.71 2.34 -10.55
N HIS A 175 -2.99 1.08 -10.78
CA HIS A 175 -2.51 0.01 -9.95
C HIS A 175 -1.06 -0.32 -10.34
N LEU A 176 -0.15 -0.24 -9.37
CA LEU A 176 1.26 -0.50 -9.62
C LEU A 176 1.51 -1.99 -9.90
N PRO A 177 2.46 -2.34 -10.77
CA PRO A 177 2.68 -3.72 -11.20
C PRO A 177 2.95 -4.63 -10.01
N THR A 178 2.17 -5.68 -9.93
CA THR A 178 2.18 -6.67 -8.86
C THR A 178 2.10 -8.06 -9.50
N ASP A 179 2.85 -9.03 -8.99
CA ASP A 179 2.77 -10.40 -9.48
C ASP A 179 1.36 -10.96 -9.26
N MET A 180 0.67 -11.29 -10.35
CA MET A 180 -0.71 -11.79 -10.36
C MET A 180 -0.80 -13.33 -10.31
N SER A 181 0.23 -14.03 -9.85
CA SER A 181 0.17 -15.49 -9.63
C SER A 181 -0.78 -15.89 -8.49
N ASN A 182 -1.31 -14.91 -7.75
CA ASN A 182 -2.35 -15.10 -6.73
C ASN A 182 -2.01 -16.19 -5.72
N LEU A 183 -0.84 -16.07 -5.10
CA LEU A 183 -0.34 -17.05 -4.13
C LEU A 183 -1.14 -17.00 -2.82
N THR A 184 -1.32 -18.18 -2.22
CA THR A 184 -1.82 -18.30 -0.85
C THR A 184 -0.71 -17.99 0.17
N GLY A 185 -1.10 -17.68 1.41
CA GLY A 185 -0.13 -17.48 2.49
C GLY A 185 0.81 -18.69 2.68
N GLU A 186 0.30 -19.91 2.55
CA GLU A 186 1.09 -21.14 2.65
C GLU A 186 2.13 -21.26 1.51
N GLN A 187 1.76 -20.87 0.29
CA GLN A 187 2.70 -20.87 -0.85
C GLN A 187 3.81 -19.84 -0.67
N ILE A 188 3.48 -18.63 -0.19
CA ILE A 188 4.47 -17.59 0.11
C ILE A 188 5.46 -18.08 1.18
N VAL A 189 4.97 -18.68 2.26
CA VAL A 189 5.83 -19.25 3.33
C VAL A 189 6.71 -20.38 2.78
N THR A 190 6.19 -21.20 1.88
CA THR A 190 6.95 -22.30 1.27
C THR A 190 8.10 -21.77 0.42
N ILE A 191 7.86 -20.72 -0.38
CA ILE A 191 8.92 -20.07 -1.18
C ILE A 191 9.97 -19.46 -0.25
N ALA A 192 9.56 -18.70 0.77
CA ALA A 192 10.47 -18.05 1.70
C ALA A 192 11.33 -19.08 2.47
N ALA A 193 10.72 -20.16 2.94
CA ALA A 193 11.45 -21.24 3.64
C ALA A 193 12.46 -21.93 2.73
N LYS A 194 12.12 -22.17 1.45
CA LYS A 194 13.05 -22.73 0.45
C LYS A 194 14.25 -21.81 0.23
N GLU A 195 14.04 -20.50 0.07
CA GLU A 195 15.11 -19.53 -0.15
C GLU A 195 16.04 -19.38 1.08
N LEU A 196 15.50 -19.59 2.28
CA LEU A 196 16.26 -19.61 3.54
C LEU A 196 16.91 -20.96 3.86
N GLY A 197 16.61 -22.03 3.10
CA GLY A 197 17.10 -23.38 3.39
C GLY A 197 16.53 -24.00 4.68
N VAL A 198 15.32 -23.58 5.10
CA VAL A 198 14.65 -24.04 6.32
C VAL A 198 13.35 -24.80 6.02
N LYS A 199 12.84 -25.57 7.00
CA LYS A 199 11.53 -26.21 6.85
C LYS A 199 10.41 -25.14 6.97
N PRO A 200 9.37 -25.18 6.11
CA PRO A 200 8.23 -24.29 6.23
C PRO A 200 7.43 -24.66 7.49
N LYS A 201 7.47 -23.80 8.49
CA LYS A 201 6.67 -23.89 9.72
C LYS A 201 5.65 -22.76 9.71
N ILE A 202 4.36 -23.06 9.87
CA ILE A 202 3.27 -22.09 9.83
C ILE A 202 2.49 -22.15 11.14
N SER A 203 2.18 -20.98 11.68
CA SER A 203 1.22 -20.77 12.76
C SER A 203 0.16 -19.81 12.26
N VAL A 204 -1.10 -20.24 12.25
CA VAL A 204 -2.24 -19.38 11.90
C VAL A 204 -2.76 -18.72 13.18
N LEU A 205 -2.88 -17.40 13.16
CA LEU A 205 -3.44 -16.60 14.25
C LEU A 205 -4.95 -16.42 14.03
N PRO A 206 -5.81 -17.12 14.80
CA PRO A 206 -7.27 -16.98 14.66
C PRO A 206 -7.71 -15.56 15.00
N LYS A 207 -8.79 -15.09 14.36
CA LYS A 207 -9.35 -13.75 14.57
C LYS A 207 -9.60 -13.44 16.05
N LEU A 208 -10.15 -14.41 16.80
CA LEU A 208 -10.42 -14.26 18.23
C LEU A 208 -9.13 -14.01 19.04
N MET A 209 -8.04 -14.73 18.71
CA MET A 209 -6.75 -14.54 19.39
C MET A 209 -6.20 -13.13 19.14
N ILE A 210 -6.28 -12.64 17.89
CA ILE A 210 -5.84 -11.27 17.53
C ILE A 210 -6.69 -10.23 18.27
N GLN A 211 -8.01 -10.44 18.34
CA GLN A 211 -8.91 -9.56 19.07
C GLN A 211 -8.59 -9.51 20.57
N MET A 212 -8.35 -10.66 21.19
CA MET A 212 -7.95 -10.72 22.61
C MET A 212 -6.59 -10.02 22.84
N ALA A 213 -5.60 -10.25 21.98
CA ALA A 213 -4.32 -9.57 22.07
C ALA A 213 -4.45 -8.05 21.90
N GLY A 214 -5.41 -7.59 21.09
CA GLY A 214 -5.73 -6.18 20.90
C GLY A 214 -6.26 -5.48 22.14
N LEU A 215 -6.78 -6.21 23.15
CA LEU A 215 -7.17 -5.62 24.44
C LEU A 215 -5.96 -5.12 25.25
N PHE A 216 -4.80 -5.75 25.04
CA PHE A 216 -3.57 -5.49 25.78
C PHE A 216 -2.51 -4.73 24.97
N SER A 217 -2.70 -4.63 23.64
CA SER A 217 -1.74 -3.99 22.73
C SER A 217 -2.45 -2.97 21.82
N PRO A 218 -2.17 -1.65 22.00
CA PRO A 218 -2.72 -0.62 21.12
C PRO A 218 -2.36 -0.84 19.65
N VAL A 219 -1.15 -1.34 19.36
CA VAL A 219 -0.70 -1.61 17.99
C VAL A 219 -1.56 -2.72 17.34
N ILE A 220 -1.79 -3.83 18.06
CA ILE A 220 -2.64 -4.92 17.55
C ILE A 220 -4.09 -4.45 17.41
N LYS A 221 -4.59 -3.65 18.35
CA LYS A 221 -5.94 -3.08 18.28
C LYS A 221 -6.17 -2.31 16.98
N GLU A 222 -5.19 -1.55 16.52
CA GLU A 222 -5.26 -0.80 15.27
C GLU A 222 -5.30 -1.68 14.02
N THR A 223 -4.85 -2.94 14.09
CA THR A 223 -4.89 -3.87 12.95
C THR A 223 -6.22 -4.62 12.85
N ILE A 224 -7.03 -4.67 13.91
CA ILE A 224 -8.25 -5.49 13.97
C ILE A 224 -9.24 -5.11 12.87
N GLU A 225 -9.44 -3.83 12.61
CA GLU A 225 -10.37 -3.36 11.58
C GLU A 225 -9.92 -3.72 10.16
N MET A 226 -8.66 -4.12 9.97
CA MET A 226 -8.10 -4.52 8.69
C MET A 226 -8.08 -6.04 8.46
N LEU A 227 -8.53 -6.84 9.42
CA LEU A 227 -8.52 -8.30 9.33
C LEU A 227 -9.41 -8.85 8.21
N TYR A 228 -10.34 -8.07 7.68
CA TYR A 228 -11.15 -8.44 6.52
C TYR A 228 -10.32 -8.77 5.28
N GLN A 229 -9.10 -8.26 5.18
CA GLN A 229 -8.19 -8.51 4.05
C GLN A 229 -7.65 -9.95 4.05
N TYR A 230 -7.77 -10.67 5.18
CA TYR A 230 -7.22 -12.02 5.38
C TYR A 230 -8.29 -13.11 5.54
N ASP A 231 -9.59 -12.73 5.62
CA ASP A 231 -10.69 -13.69 5.79
C ASP A 231 -11.27 -14.21 4.46
N SER A 232 -10.83 -13.66 3.35
CA SER A 232 -11.20 -14.03 1.98
C SER A 232 -10.04 -13.70 1.03
N ASP A 233 -10.15 -14.12 -0.23
CA ASP A 233 -9.17 -13.74 -1.25
C ASP A 233 -9.14 -12.23 -1.43
N TYR A 234 -7.95 -11.65 -1.43
CA TYR A 234 -7.70 -10.22 -1.57
C TYR A 234 -6.73 -9.98 -2.73
N ILE A 235 -7.30 -9.92 -3.93
CA ILE A 235 -6.58 -9.95 -5.20
C ILE A 235 -6.52 -8.55 -5.80
N PHE A 236 -5.32 -8.13 -6.15
CA PHE A 236 -5.03 -6.85 -6.78
C PHE A 236 -4.66 -7.05 -8.24
N ASP A 237 -5.37 -6.39 -9.14
CA ASP A 237 -5.16 -6.47 -10.58
C ASP A 237 -4.43 -5.22 -11.09
N SER A 238 -3.23 -5.41 -11.63
CA SER A 238 -2.40 -4.36 -12.24
C SER A 238 -2.35 -4.44 -13.77
N SER A 239 -3.26 -5.17 -14.39
CA SER A 239 -3.24 -5.43 -15.83
C SER A 239 -3.37 -4.17 -16.70
N LYS A 240 -4.01 -3.11 -16.19
CA LYS A 240 -4.06 -1.79 -16.87
C LYS A 240 -2.66 -1.22 -17.05
N PHE A 241 -1.85 -1.24 -15.98
CA PHE A 241 -0.46 -0.78 -16.04
C PHE A 241 0.36 -1.61 -17.02
N GLU A 242 0.24 -2.94 -16.97
CA GLU A 242 1.01 -3.85 -17.82
C GLU A 242 0.68 -3.69 -19.31
N ARG A 243 -0.57 -3.35 -19.65
CA ARG A 243 -0.95 -3.01 -21.03
C ARG A 243 -0.42 -1.67 -21.51
N ALA A 244 -0.29 -0.70 -20.59
CA ALA A 244 0.13 0.67 -20.93
C ALA A 244 1.66 0.84 -20.97
N PHE A 245 2.38 0.09 -20.15
CA PHE A 245 3.81 0.24 -19.97
C PHE A 245 4.55 -1.08 -20.17
N LYS A 246 5.67 -1.01 -20.89
CA LYS A 246 6.61 -2.13 -20.99
C LYS A 246 7.50 -2.14 -19.75
N PHE A 247 6.99 -2.71 -18.65
CA PHE A 247 7.72 -2.84 -17.40
C PHE A 247 7.78 -4.33 -17.01
N GLU A 248 8.98 -4.82 -16.78
CA GLU A 248 9.23 -6.18 -16.35
C GLU A 248 9.18 -6.24 -14.82
N LYS A 249 8.04 -6.66 -14.27
CA LYS A 249 7.84 -6.78 -12.84
C LYS A 249 8.59 -7.97 -12.26
N VAL A 250 9.05 -7.81 -11.02
CA VAL A 250 9.68 -8.90 -10.26
C VAL A 250 8.61 -9.89 -9.79
N VAL A 251 8.79 -11.18 -10.12
CA VAL A 251 7.91 -12.25 -9.66
C VAL A 251 8.15 -12.59 -8.19
N TYR A 252 7.14 -13.18 -7.51
CA TYR A 252 7.24 -13.48 -6.07
C TYR A 252 8.49 -14.28 -5.69
N ALA A 253 8.88 -15.27 -6.49
CA ALA A 253 10.06 -16.09 -6.18
C ALA A 253 11.33 -15.24 -6.04
N ASP A 254 11.56 -14.32 -6.96
CA ASP A 254 12.74 -13.46 -6.96
C ASP A 254 12.62 -12.32 -5.92
N GLY A 255 11.45 -11.71 -5.80
CA GLY A 255 11.19 -10.68 -4.80
C GLY A 255 11.35 -11.20 -3.37
N ILE A 256 10.84 -12.39 -3.08
CA ILE A 256 10.99 -13.05 -1.78
C ILE A 256 12.47 -13.39 -1.54
N ARG A 257 13.16 -13.96 -2.54
CA ARG A 257 14.60 -14.24 -2.45
C ARG A 257 15.40 -13.01 -2.05
N ASN A 258 15.13 -11.88 -2.70
CA ASN A 258 15.81 -10.62 -2.42
C ASN A 258 15.49 -10.09 -1.02
N SER A 259 14.22 -10.24 -0.59
CA SER A 259 13.74 -9.76 0.72
C SER A 259 14.28 -10.59 1.91
N VAL A 260 14.47 -11.89 1.74
CA VAL A 260 14.99 -12.76 2.83
C VAL A 260 16.50 -12.73 2.95
N LYS A 261 17.22 -12.26 1.93
CA LYS A 261 18.69 -12.15 1.93
C LYS A 261 19.18 -10.76 2.35
N SER A 262 18.30 -9.78 2.38
CA SER A 262 18.55 -8.47 2.97
C SER A 262 18.31 -8.52 4.50
#